data_5a0f030cbd1234a6a15775f564d3b99a
#
_entry.id   5a0f030cbd1234a6a15775f564d3b99a
#
_cell.length_a   1.000
_cell.length_b   1.000
_cell.length_c   1.000
_cell.angle_alpha   90.00
_cell.angle_beta   90.00
_cell.angle_gamma   90.00
#
_symmetry.space_group_name_H-M   'P 1'
#
loop_
_entity.id
_entity.type
_entity.pdbx_description
1 polymer ?
#
loop_
_entity_poly.entity_id
_entity_poly.type
_entity_poly.pdbx_seq_one_letter_code
_entity_poly.pdbx_strand_id
1 'polypeptide(L)'
;MTDLKKNEEVLMLKGKTVVLGVTGGIAAYKIANLASMLVKQHANVRVIMTQNATNFITPTTFETLTGKKCLVDTFDRNFEFQVEHVSLAKQADIFMIAPATANVIAKVAHGLADDMLTTTFLACRSPKYIVPAMNTQMYENPITQDNLNICRKYGMHVIEPASGYLACGDTGAGKMPEPETLFEYILQELACEKDLAGKKVLVTAGPTREAIDPVRYITNHSTGKMGYAIARAAARRGAEVILVSGPVDLKAPLGVRLVPVISAKDMFDAVTSVSAEQDAIIKAAAVADYRPAVVGAEKTKKSDGNMNIELERTDDILAWLGAHRREGQVLCGFSMETQSRVLIARENNFLSITTPLNDGFAFNEEP
;
A
#
# COMPACT_ATOMS: atom_id res chain seq x y z
N MET A 1 -24.74 15.08 27.26
CA MET A 1 -23.93 13.89 26.93
C MET A 1 -23.71 13.84 25.43
N THR A 2 -23.00 14.80 24.91
CA THR A 2 -22.72 15.03 23.48
C THR A 2 -21.36 15.70 23.39
N ASP A 3 -20.26 14.92 23.48
CA ASP A 3 -18.92 15.42 23.15
C ASP A 3 -17.83 14.32 23.21
N LEU A 4 -18.14 13.09 22.77
CA LEU A 4 -17.14 12.00 22.68
C LEU A 4 -17.11 11.36 21.29
N LYS A 5 -17.13 12.18 20.22
CA LYS A 5 -16.83 11.74 18.84
C LYS A 5 -16.09 12.86 18.09
N LYS A 6 -14.99 13.35 18.63
CA LYS A 6 -13.93 13.91 17.81
C LYS A 6 -12.99 12.75 17.51
N ASN A 7 -12.95 12.37 16.22
CA ASN A 7 -12.02 11.42 15.65
C ASN A 7 -10.63 11.63 16.25
N GLU A 8 -10.12 10.66 17.01
CA GLU A 8 -8.68 10.50 17.15
C GLU A 8 -8.20 10.10 15.74
N GLU A 9 -7.85 11.08 14.92
CA GLU A 9 -7.02 10.84 13.73
C GLU A 9 -5.84 10.02 14.20
N VAL A 10 -5.71 8.80 13.68
CA VAL A 10 -4.56 7.95 13.98
C VAL A 10 -3.35 8.64 13.38
N LEU A 11 -2.63 9.41 14.18
CA LEU A 11 -1.45 10.19 13.80
C LEU A 11 -0.28 9.24 13.56
N MET A 12 -0.28 8.56 12.42
CA MET A 12 0.61 7.43 12.12
C MET A 12 2.10 7.82 12.07
N LEU A 13 2.42 9.11 11.84
CA LEU A 13 3.80 9.56 11.69
C LEU A 13 4.25 10.54 12.77
N LYS A 14 3.49 10.68 13.86
CA LYS A 14 3.88 11.56 14.97
C LYS A 14 5.23 11.16 15.56
N GLY A 15 6.16 12.12 15.61
CA GLY A 15 7.52 11.90 16.11
C GLY A 15 8.48 11.29 15.09
N LYS A 16 8.03 10.95 13.88
CA LYS A 16 8.89 10.47 12.80
C LYS A 16 9.42 11.59 11.95
N THR A 17 10.69 11.51 11.59
CA THR A 17 11.38 12.47 10.71
C THR A 17 11.52 11.90 9.31
N VAL A 18 10.86 12.56 8.35
CA VAL A 18 10.91 12.22 6.94
C VAL A 18 11.77 13.24 6.20
N VAL A 19 12.86 12.78 5.59
CA VAL A 19 13.72 13.64 4.76
C VAL A 19 13.34 13.42 3.29
N LEU A 20 12.96 14.49 2.62
CA LEU A 20 12.65 14.52 1.19
C LEU A 20 13.80 15.20 0.44
N GLY A 21 14.44 14.47 -0.46
CA GLY A 21 15.44 14.99 -1.38
C GLY A 21 14.77 15.33 -2.72
N VAL A 22 14.75 16.60 -3.11
CA VAL A 22 14.10 17.05 -4.34
C VAL A 22 15.15 17.42 -5.37
N THR A 23 15.08 16.80 -6.56
CA THR A 23 16.07 17.04 -7.63
C THR A 23 15.45 17.73 -8.84
N GLY A 24 16.30 18.21 -9.76
CA GLY A 24 15.95 19.08 -10.87
C GLY A 24 15.16 18.35 -11.99
N GLY A 25 13.89 18.14 -11.79
CA GLY A 25 12.97 17.59 -12.78
C GLY A 25 11.58 18.19 -12.61
N ILE A 26 10.80 18.22 -13.70
CA ILE A 26 9.46 18.81 -13.71
C ILE A 26 8.56 18.22 -12.62
N ALA A 27 8.71 16.94 -12.27
CA ALA A 27 7.91 16.28 -11.25
C ALA A 27 8.15 16.82 -9.81
N ALA A 28 9.14 17.72 -9.60
CA ALA A 28 9.41 18.35 -8.31
C ALA A 28 8.18 19.05 -7.71
N TYR A 29 7.30 19.63 -8.53
CA TYR A 29 6.08 20.29 -8.04
C TYR A 29 5.14 19.33 -7.27
N LYS A 30 5.12 18.05 -7.63
CA LYS A 30 4.28 17.04 -6.98
C LYS A 30 4.72 16.77 -5.52
N ILE A 31 5.99 17.01 -5.20
CA ILE A 31 6.53 16.73 -3.87
C ILE A 31 6.00 17.72 -2.84
N ALA A 32 5.55 18.91 -3.26
CA ALA A 32 4.83 19.82 -2.37
C ALA A 32 3.56 19.17 -1.80
N ASN A 33 2.83 18.41 -2.62
CA ASN A 33 1.65 17.67 -2.17
C ASN A 33 2.03 16.56 -1.18
N LEU A 34 3.05 15.76 -1.49
CA LEU A 34 3.56 14.74 -0.57
C LEU A 34 4.00 15.35 0.78
N ALA A 35 4.71 16.47 0.76
CA ALA A 35 5.12 17.18 1.97
C ALA A 35 3.91 17.62 2.81
N SER A 36 2.86 18.15 2.16
CA SER A 36 1.61 18.53 2.82
C SER A 36 0.90 17.32 3.45
N MET A 37 0.83 16.18 2.75
CA MET A 37 0.24 14.94 3.28
C MET A 37 0.98 14.44 4.52
N LEU A 38 2.31 14.47 4.50
CA LEU A 38 3.15 14.04 5.62
C LEU A 38 2.99 14.97 6.84
N VAL A 39 2.94 16.29 6.62
CA VAL A 39 2.71 17.26 7.69
C VAL A 39 1.33 17.07 8.34
N LYS A 40 0.29 16.77 7.57
CA LYS A 40 -1.05 16.44 8.09
C LYS A 40 -1.03 15.18 8.98
N GLN A 41 -0.11 14.25 8.76
CA GLN A 41 0.12 13.09 9.62
C GLN A 41 1.11 13.35 10.77
N HIS A 42 1.42 14.61 11.03
CA HIS A 42 2.31 15.07 12.08
C HIS A 42 3.75 14.56 11.99
N ALA A 43 4.22 14.21 10.78
CA ALA A 43 5.63 13.95 10.53
C ALA A 43 6.46 15.23 10.66
N ASN A 44 7.69 15.10 11.18
CA ASN A 44 8.72 16.14 11.06
C ASN A 44 9.32 16.07 9.65
N VAL A 45 8.78 16.86 8.72
CA VAL A 45 9.22 16.85 7.33
C VAL A 45 10.40 17.80 7.14
N ARG A 46 11.51 17.29 6.61
CA ARG A 46 12.70 18.07 6.25
C ARG A 46 12.96 17.93 4.75
N VAL A 47 13.20 19.04 4.08
CA VAL A 47 13.39 19.06 2.63
C VAL A 47 14.78 19.54 2.29
N ILE A 48 15.46 18.80 1.42
CA ILE A 48 16.74 19.15 0.81
C ILE A 48 16.53 19.22 -0.69
N MET A 49 16.94 20.31 -1.31
CA MET A 49 16.83 20.49 -2.75
C MET A 49 18.24 20.56 -3.38
N THR A 50 18.39 19.98 -4.56
CA THR A 50 19.55 20.31 -5.39
C THR A 50 19.40 21.72 -5.96
N GLN A 51 20.50 22.38 -6.30
CA GLN A 51 20.46 23.70 -6.95
C GLN A 51 19.58 23.68 -8.21
N ASN A 52 19.64 22.61 -9.00
CA ASN A 52 18.82 22.49 -10.20
C ASN A 52 17.32 22.34 -9.89
N ALA A 53 16.93 21.84 -8.74
CA ALA A 53 15.52 21.73 -8.34
C ALA A 53 14.87 23.11 -8.15
N THR A 54 15.64 24.11 -7.74
CA THR A 54 15.14 25.47 -7.51
C THR A 54 14.61 26.15 -8.77
N ASN A 55 14.97 25.65 -9.96
CA ASN A 55 14.43 26.11 -11.24
C ASN A 55 12.99 25.62 -11.52
N PHE A 56 12.53 24.58 -10.81
CA PHE A 56 11.21 23.99 -11.02
C PHE A 56 10.22 24.33 -9.90
N ILE A 57 10.72 24.50 -8.68
CA ILE A 57 9.94 24.86 -7.50
C ILE A 57 10.85 25.61 -6.52
N THR A 58 10.33 26.62 -5.85
CA THR A 58 11.15 27.40 -4.93
C THR A 58 11.25 26.76 -3.55
N PRO A 59 12.37 26.97 -2.82
CA PRO A 59 12.52 26.55 -1.41
C PRO A 59 11.40 27.07 -0.52
N THR A 60 10.94 28.30 -0.75
CA THR A 60 9.86 28.96 0.00
C THR A 60 8.56 28.13 0.02
N THR A 61 8.26 27.39 -1.08
CA THR A 61 7.09 26.51 -1.12
C THR A 61 7.16 25.46 -0.02
N PHE A 62 8.31 24.79 0.11
CA PHE A 62 8.49 23.75 1.14
C PHE A 62 8.58 24.34 2.55
N GLU A 63 9.24 25.51 2.72
CA GLU A 63 9.32 26.20 4.00
C GLU A 63 7.94 26.60 4.52
N THR A 64 7.07 27.08 3.63
CA THR A 64 5.69 27.43 3.97
C THR A 64 4.89 26.20 4.40
N LEU A 65 5.05 25.06 3.71
CA LEU A 65 4.31 23.84 4.01
C LEU A 65 4.78 23.15 5.28
N THR A 66 6.10 23.13 5.52
CA THR A 66 6.69 22.33 6.61
C THR A 66 6.98 23.15 7.86
N GLY A 67 6.99 24.49 7.77
CA GLY A 67 7.45 25.39 8.84
C GLY A 67 8.95 25.22 9.17
N LYS A 68 9.73 24.63 8.26
CA LYS A 68 11.17 24.35 8.41
C LYS A 68 11.96 24.90 7.24
N LYS A 69 13.21 25.32 7.49
CA LYS A 69 14.12 25.76 6.43
C LYS A 69 14.35 24.64 5.42
N CYS A 70 14.23 24.96 4.13
CA CYS A 70 14.59 24.09 3.02
C CYS A 70 16.08 24.24 2.73
N LEU A 71 16.81 23.13 2.74
CA LEU A 71 18.27 23.13 2.60
C LEU A 71 18.65 23.00 1.12
N VAL A 72 19.48 23.89 0.63
CA VAL A 72 19.98 23.88 -0.76
C VAL A 72 21.50 23.89 -0.78
N ASP A 73 22.13 24.76 -0.04
CA ASP A 73 23.57 24.95 -0.01
C ASP A 73 24.18 24.24 1.21
N THR A 74 25.28 23.52 0.97
CA THR A 74 26.07 22.86 2.02
C THR A 74 26.77 23.86 2.94
N PHE A 75 27.10 25.03 2.44
CA PHE A 75 27.91 26.05 3.11
C PHE A 75 27.14 27.35 3.38
N ASP A 76 25.83 27.27 3.58
CA ASP A 76 25.03 28.41 3.99
C ASP A 76 25.55 28.95 5.34
N ARG A 77 25.97 30.21 5.36
CA ARG A 77 26.59 30.86 6.54
C ARG A 77 25.60 31.29 7.62
N ASN A 78 24.29 31.18 7.35
CA ASN A 78 23.20 31.53 8.27
C ASN A 78 22.73 30.32 9.09
N PHE A 79 23.65 29.51 9.62
CA PHE A 79 23.28 28.32 10.40
C PHE A 79 23.81 28.41 11.85
N GLU A 80 23.10 27.76 12.75
CA GLU A 80 23.57 27.46 14.11
C GLU A 80 24.74 26.45 14.05
N PHE A 81 25.69 26.51 14.98
CA PHE A 81 26.97 25.78 15.01
C PHE A 81 26.90 24.24 15.00
N GLN A 82 25.94 23.64 14.28
CA GLN A 82 25.87 22.20 14.06
C GLN A 82 26.05 21.88 12.58
N VAL A 83 26.86 20.85 12.30
CA VAL A 83 27.04 20.33 10.93
C VAL A 83 25.69 19.76 10.45
N GLU A 84 24.92 20.59 9.75
CA GLU A 84 23.49 20.39 9.49
C GLU A 84 23.18 19.08 8.76
N HIS A 85 24.00 18.70 7.75
CA HIS A 85 23.86 17.43 7.04
C HIS A 85 24.07 16.21 7.95
N VAL A 86 24.98 16.27 8.93
CA VAL A 86 25.21 15.17 9.88
C VAL A 86 24.07 15.07 10.89
N SER A 87 23.62 16.21 11.41
CA SER A 87 22.49 16.26 12.34
C SER A 87 21.21 15.70 11.71
N LEU A 88 20.93 16.13 10.49
CA LEU A 88 19.75 15.67 9.75
C LEU A 88 19.84 14.19 9.38
N ALA A 89 21.01 13.71 8.94
CA ALA A 89 21.24 12.30 8.65
C ALA A 89 21.01 11.39 9.87
N LYS A 90 21.31 11.87 11.08
CA LYS A 90 21.07 11.13 12.35
C LYS A 90 19.62 11.15 12.79
N GLN A 91 18.86 12.21 12.49
CA GLN A 91 17.48 12.38 12.87
C GLN A 91 16.49 11.67 11.93
N ALA A 92 16.88 11.39 10.70
CA ALA A 92 16.04 10.80 9.69
C ALA A 92 15.57 9.39 10.07
N ASP A 93 14.28 9.14 10.08
CA ASP A 93 13.68 7.80 10.12
C ASP A 93 13.60 7.20 8.72
N ILE A 94 13.48 8.02 7.69
CA ILE A 94 13.49 7.65 6.26
C ILE A 94 14.04 8.78 5.43
N PHE A 95 14.77 8.45 4.36
CA PHE A 95 15.23 9.40 3.36
C PHE A 95 14.74 9.00 1.97
N MET A 96 13.91 9.82 1.37
CA MET A 96 13.35 9.59 0.03
C MET A 96 13.82 10.67 -0.94
N ILE A 97 14.52 10.29 -2.04
CA ILE A 97 14.83 11.19 -3.15
C ILE A 97 13.73 11.09 -4.18
N ALA A 98 12.91 12.12 -4.30
CA ALA A 98 11.78 12.23 -5.22
C ALA A 98 11.59 13.68 -5.71
N PRO A 99 11.53 13.92 -7.03
CA PRO A 99 11.98 13.01 -8.08
C PRO A 99 13.48 12.76 -8.01
N ALA A 100 13.97 11.59 -8.45
CA ALA A 100 15.39 11.31 -8.60
C ALA A 100 15.77 11.37 -10.10
N THR A 101 16.58 12.35 -10.47
CA THR A 101 17.14 12.46 -11.83
C THR A 101 18.24 11.44 -12.06
N ALA A 102 18.53 11.09 -13.33
CA ALA A 102 19.64 10.22 -13.68
C ALA A 102 20.98 10.69 -13.10
N ASN A 103 21.21 12.00 -13.08
CA ASN A 103 22.43 12.59 -12.48
C ASN A 103 22.56 12.25 -10.99
N VAL A 104 21.49 12.45 -10.20
CA VAL A 104 21.55 12.19 -8.76
C VAL A 104 21.60 10.69 -8.49
N ILE A 105 20.90 9.85 -9.28
CA ILE A 105 21.00 8.39 -9.20
C ILE A 105 22.46 7.94 -9.43
N ALA A 106 23.13 8.46 -10.46
CA ALA A 106 24.53 8.15 -10.70
C ALA A 106 25.44 8.58 -9.54
N LYS A 107 25.23 9.78 -8.98
CA LYS A 107 25.99 10.28 -7.83
C LYS A 107 25.84 9.35 -6.61
N VAL A 108 24.62 9.01 -6.21
CA VAL A 108 24.40 8.17 -5.02
C VAL A 108 24.85 6.74 -5.22
N ALA A 109 24.76 6.20 -6.45
CA ALA A 109 25.26 4.89 -6.80
C ALA A 109 26.79 4.76 -6.62
N HIS A 110 27.51 5.84 -6.88
CA HIS A 110 28.98 5.88 -6.82
C HIS A 110 29.56 6.66 -5.61
N GLY A 111 28.69 7.07 -4.68
CA GLY A 111 29.12 7.75 -3.45
C GLY A 111 29.65 9.17 -3.67
N LEU A 112 29.26 9.85 -4.74
CA LEU A 112 29.59 11.25 -4.98
C LEU A 112 28.75 12.15 -4.07
N ALA A 113 29.41 12.96 -3.24
CA ALA A 113 28.80 13.80 -2.21
C ALA A 113 29.27 15.24 -2.36
N ASP A 114 28.88 15.90 -3.46
CA ASP A 114 29.33 17.22 -3.89
C ASP A 114 28.28 18.34 -3.66
N ASP A 115 27.11 17.97 -3.10
CA ASP A 115 26.05 18.89 -2.72
C ASP A 115 25.41 18.50 -1.39
N MET A 116 24.53 19.36 -0.84
CA MET A 116 23.86 19.15 0.44
C MET A 116 23.04 17.86 0.46
N LEU A 117 22.34 17.53 -0.64
CA LEU A 117 21.49 16.35 -0.74
C LEU A 117 22.32 15.07 -0.70
N THR A 118 23.30 14.95 -1.60
CA THR A 118 24.12 13.74 -1.74
C THR A 118 25.01 13.51 -0.53
N THR A 119 25.54 14.58 0.09
CA THR A 119 26.30 14.50 1.34
C THR A 119 25.45 13.98 2.51
N THR A 120 24.25 14.54 2.69
CA THR A 120 23.32 14.09 3.74
C THR A 120 22.87 12.65 3.49
N PHE A 121 22.56 12.31 2.23
CA PHE A 121 22.14 10.97 1.83
C PHE A 121 23.21 9.91 2.11
N LEU A 122 24.47 10.22 1.81
CA LEU A 122 25.59 9.32 2.06
C LEU A 122 25.81 9.10 3.57
N ALA A 123 25.66 10.16 4.39
CA ALA A 123 25.80 10.09 5.84
C ALA A 123 24.62 9.41 6.56
N CYS A 124 23.46 9.30 5.91
CA CYS A 124 22.24 8.75 6.50
C CYS A 124 22.29 7.22 6.62
N ARG A 125 21.79 6.69 7.75
CA ARG A 125 21.69 5.24 8.02
C ARG A 125 20.25 4.70 7.92
N SER A 126 19.25 5.58 7.90
CA SER A 126 17.84 5.17 7.77
C SER A 126 17.54 4.55 6.40
N PRO A 127 16.41 3.85 6.24
CA PRO A 127 15.95 3.35 4.95
C PRO A 127 15.97 4.44 3.88
N LYS A 128 16.54 4.12 2.72
CA LYS A 128 16.78 5.02 1.60
C LYS A 128 15.90 4.65 0.42
N TYR A 129 15.13 5.60 -0.06
CA TYR A 129 14.23 5.41 -1.19
C TYR A 129 14.65 6.32 -2.35
N ILE A 130 14.65 5.76 -3.55
CA ILE A 130 14.97 6.47 -4.79
C ILE A 130 13.77 6.33 -5.73
N VAL A 131 13.24 7.46 -6.17
CA VAL A 131 12.07 7.54 -7.04
C VAL A 131 12.50 8.12 -8.40
N PRO A 132 12.91 7.29 -9.37
CA PRO A 132 13.34 7.75 -10.68
C PRO A 132 12.23 8.54 -11.39
N ALA A 133 12.61 9.68 -12.00
CA ALA A 133 11.72 10.45 -12.85
C ALA A 133 12.53 11.13 -13.96
N MET A 134 12.32 10.68 -15.19
CA MET A 134 13.06 11.17 -16.37
C MET A 134 12.35 10.74 -17.66
N ASN A 135 12.86 11.21 -18.80
CA ASN A 135 12.44 10.70 -20.10
C ASN A 135 12.66 9.19 -20.23
N THR A 136 11.81 8.50 -20.98
CA THR A 136 11.84 7.03 -21.15
C THR A 136 13.20 6.54 -21.65
N GLN A 137 13.79 7.19 -22.64
CA GLN A 137 15.10 6.81 -23.20
C GLN A 137 16.23 6.94 -22.15
N MET A 138 16.14 7.96 -21.29
CA MET A 138 17.08 8.11 -20.17
C MET A 138 16.88 7.02 -19.13
N TYR A 139 15.62 6.64 -18.84
CA TYR A 139 15.32 5.60 -17.88
C TYR A 139 15.77 4.22 -18.38
N GLU A 140 15.48 3.89 -19.64
CA GLU A 140 15.85 2.62 -20.27
C GLU A 140 17.33 2.53 -20.66
N ASN A 141 18.06 3.64 -20.56
CA ASN A 141 19.50 3.65 -20.85
C ASN A 141 20.25 2.65 -19.95
N PRO A 142 21.07 1.75 -20.52
CA PRO A 142 21.80 0.75 -19.74
C PRO A 142 22.58 1.32 -18.56
N ILE A 143 23.23 2.49 -18.73
CA ILE A 143 23.99 3.14 -17.65
C ILE A 143 23.06 3.55 -16.51
N THR A 144 21.86 4.06 -16.80
CA THR A 144 20.88 4.39 -15.76
C THR A 144 20.39 3.14 -15.04
N GLN A 145 20.11 2.05 -15.77
CA GLN A 145 19.69 0.79 -15.18
C GLN A 145 20.80 0.16 -14.34
N ASP A 146 22.05 0.22 -14.76
CA ASP A 146 23.20 -0.23 -13.99
C ASP A 146 23.34 0.57 -12.68
N ASN A 147 23.20 1.87 -12.73
CA ASN A 147 23.23 2.73 -11.54
C ASN A 147 22.08 2.39 -10.56
N LEU A 148 20.88 2.15 -11.05
CA LEU A 148 19.75 1.69 -10.23
C LEU A 148 20.01 0.32 -9.60
N ASN A 149 20.63 -0.60 -10.34
CA ASN A 149 21.02 -1.91 -9.82
C ASN A 149 22.11 -1.81 -8.75
N ILE A 150 23.06 -0.89 -8.91
CA ILE A 150 24.07 -0.58 -7.89
C ILE A 150 23.37 -0.03 -6.62
N CYS A 151 22.39 0.87 -6.76
CA CYS A 151 21.62 1.37 -5.63
C CYS A 151 20.88 0.23 -4.89
N ARG A 152 20.21 -0.67 -5.62
CA ARG A 152 19.56 -1.86 -5.03
C ARG A 152 20.56 -2.77 -4.32
N LYS A 153 21.71 -3.03 -4.92
CA LYS A 153 22.80 -3.83 -4.32
C LYS A 153 23.28 -3.29 -2.98
N TYR A 154 23.26 -1.97 -2.81
CA TYR A 154 23.64 -1.31 -1.55
C TYR A 154 22.45 -1.08 -0.60
N GLY A 155 21.32 -1.78 -0.81
CA GLY A 155 20.17 -1.77 0.08
C GLY A 155 19.27 -0.53 -0.05
N MET A 156 19.37 0.23 -1.15
CA MET A 156 18.47 1.34 -1.42
C MET A 156 17.20 0.80 -2.11
N HIS A 157 16.05 1.27 -1.70
CA HIS A 157 14.76 0.89 -2.27
C HIS A 157 14.46 1.75 -3.50
N VAL A 158 14.45 1.15 -4.67
CA VAL A 158 14.07 1.85 -5.90
C VAL A 158 12.58 1.64 -6.13
N ILE A 159 11.81 2.74 -6.12
CA ILE A 159 10.39 2.71 -6.48
C ILE A 159 10.30 2.86 -8.00
N GLU A 160 9.79 1.83 -8.66
CA GLU A 160 9.68 1.82 -10.11
C GLU A 160 8.80 2.98 -10.62
N PRO A 161 9.22 3.67 -11.67
CA PRO A 161 8.41 4.73 -12.25
C PRO A 161 7.14 4.14 -12.89
N ALA A 162 6.08 4.93 -12.87
CA ALA A 162 4.86 4.61 -13.59
C ALA A 162 5.06 4.75 -15.10
N SER A 163 4.28 3.99 -15.87
CA SER A 163 4.17 4.15 -17.31
C SER A 163 3.03 5.11 -17.64
N GLY A 164 3.20 5.90 -18.70
CA GLY A 164 2.16 6.81 -19.17
C GLY A 164 2.71 7.95 -20.01
N TYR A 165 1.87 8.95 -20.25
CA TYR A 165 2.25 10.16 -20.99
C TYR A 165 3.19 11.02 -20.14
N LEU A 166 4.34 11.38 -20.72
CA LEU A 166 5.40 12.18 -20.10
C LEU A 166 5.30 13.64 -20.54
N ALA A 167 5.86 14.54 -19.75
CA ALA A 167 5.87 15.98 -20.07
C ALA A 167 6.60 16.34 -21.37
N CYS A 168 7.48 15.45 -21.86
CA CYS A 168 8.16 15.61 -23.17
C CYS A 168 7.32 15.17 -24.36
N GLY A 169 6.09 14.66 -24.16
CA GLY A 169 5.24 14.16 -25.23
C GLY A 169 5.37 12.66 -25.52
N ASP A 170 6.34 11.98 -24.92
CA ASP A 170 6.54 10.54 -25.07
C ASP A 170 5.58 9.74 -24.17
N THR A 171 5.34 8.48 -24.53
CA THR A 171 4.62 7.51 -23.71
C THR A 171 5.55 6.36 -23.37
N GLY A 172 5.69 6.05 -22.08
CA GLY A 172 6.55 4.97 -21.63
C GLY A 172 6.81 5.01 -20.11
N ALA A 173 7.79 4.24 -19.66
CA ALA A 173 8.28 4.26 -18.30
C ALA A 173 9.11 5.53 -18.04
N GLY A 174 9.07 6.05 -16.81
CA GLY A 174 9.85 7.23 -16.43
C GLY A 174 9.04 8.30 -15.69
N LYS A 175 7.71 8.11 -15.59
CA LYS A 175 6.82 9.00 -14.83
C LYS A 175 6.94 8.73 -13.34
N MET A 176 7.22 9.76 -12.56
CA MET A 176 7.16 9.63 -11.09
C MET A 176 5.77 9.15 -10.65
N PRO A 177 5.67 8.14 -9.78
CA PRO A 177 4.39 7.76 -9.17
C PRO A 177 3.69 8.93 -8.52
N GLU A 178 2.39 8.84 -8.34
CA GLU A 178 1.61 9.92 -7.71
C GLU A 178 1.99 10.05 -6.22
N PRO A 179 1.87 11.26 -5.63
CA PRO A 179 2.23 11.52 -4.24
C PRO A 179 1.60 10.55 -3.24
N GLU A 180 0.37 10.12 -3.49
CA GLU A 180 -0.37 9.15 -2.67
C GLU A 180 0.35 7.79 -2.63
N THR A 181 0.91 7.36 -3.75
CA THR A 181 1.71 6.11 -3.81
C THR A 181 3.00 6.25 -3.00
N LEU A 182 3.71 7.37 -3.12
CA LEU A 182 4.93 7.62 -2.34
C LEU A 182 4.63 7.72 -0.85
N PHE A 183 3.51 8.32 -0.50
CA PHE A 183 3.02 8.38 0.87
C PHE A 183 2.76 6.99 1.45
N GLU A 184 2.15 6.07 0.68
CA GLU A 184 1.96 4.68 1.11
C GLU A 184 3.29 3.96 1.37
N TYR A 185 4.35 4.20 0.57
CA TYR A 185 5.69 3.65 0.85
C TYR A 185 6.24 4.16 2.19
N ILE A 186 6.06 5.44 2.50
CA ILE A 186 6.50 6.02 3.78
C ILE A 186 5.70 5.44 4.94
N LEU A 187 4.38 5.30 4.79
CA LEU A 187 3.53 4.64 5.79
C LEU A 187 3.91 3.16 5.96
N GLN A 188 4.18 2.45 4.87
CA GLN A 188 4.63 1.06 4.91
C GLN A 188 5.90 0.92 5.74
N GLU A 189 6.81 1.87 5.66
CA GLU A 189 8.07 1.85 6.41
C GLU A 189 7.88 2.25 7.88
N LEU A 190 7.18 3.35 8.16
CA LEU A 190 7.23 4.05 9.44
C LEU A 190 5.99 3.92 10.32
N ALA A 191 4.81 3.58 9.76
CA ALA A 191 3.55 3.71 10.49
C ALA A 191 3.37 2.71 11.65
N CYS A 192 4.04 1.56 11.59
CA CYS A 192 3.89 0.49 12.58
C CYS A 192 5.22 -0.19 12.87
N GLU A 193 5.34 -0.75 14.07
CA GLU A 193 6.40 -1.72 14.37
C GLU A 193 6.25 -2.96 13.50
N LYS A 194 7.37 -3.60 13.14
CA LYS A 194 7.40 -4.79 12.27
C LYS A 194 7.27 -6.09 13.09
N ASP A 195 6.31 -6.11 14.00
CA ASP A 195 6.05 -7.22 14.93
C ASP A 195 5.53 -8.50 14.25
N LEU A 196 5.11 -8.40 12.99
CA LEU A 196 4.75 -9.55 12.15
C LEU A 196 5.86 -9.91 11.12
N ALA A 197 7.08 -9.41 11.29
CA ALA A 197 8.18 -9.76 10.41
C ALA A 197 8.43 -11.28 10.40
N GLY A 198 8.56 -11.86 9.19
CA GLY A 198 8.71 -13.31 9.00
C GLY A 198 7.43 -14.14 9.18
N LYS A 199 6.28 -13.49 9.42
CA LYS A 199 4.97 -14.16 9.47
C LYS A 199 4.30 -14.14 8.11
N LYS A 200 3.65 -15.24 7.75
CA LYS A 200 2.85 -15.40 6.53
C LYS A 200 1.36 -15.28 6.87
N VAL A 201 0.67 -14.35 6.23
CA VAL A 201 -0.75 -14.07 6.50
C VAL A 201 -1.56 -14.18 5.21
N LEU A 202 -2.58 -15.02 5.23
CA LEU A 202 -3.58 -15.13 4.17
C LEU A 202 -4.83 -14.36 4.56
N VAL A 203 -5.29 -13.48 3.67
CA VAL A 203 -6.55 -12.76 3.84
C VAL A 203 -7.46 -13.04 2.65
N THR A 204 -8.74 -13.30 2.89
CA THR A 204 -9.74 -13.32 1.82
C THR A 204 -10.56 -12.05 1.82
N ALA A 205 -10.98 -11.55 0.65
CA ALA A 205 -11.74 -10.30 0.52
C ALA A 205 -12.71 -10.33 -0.65
N GLY A 206 -13.65 -9.39 -0.63
CA GLY A 206 -14.63 -9.20 -1.70
C GLY A 206 -15.70 -10.26 -1.77
N PRO A 207 -16.65 -10.12 -2.70
CA PRO A 207 -17.69 -11.11 -2.96
C PRO A 207 -17.19 -12.16 -3.94
N THR A 208 -17.82 -13.34 -3.93
CA THR A 208 -17.75 -14.25 -5.07
C THR A 208 -18.91 -14.00 -6.03
N ARG A 209 -18.77 -14.44 -7.28
CA ARG A 209 -19.80 -14.36 -8.32
C ARG A 209 -20.06 -15.74 -8.87
N GLU A 210 -21.28 -16.22 -8.66
CA GLU A 210 -21.70 -17.56 -9.09
C GLU A 210 -22.50 -17.43 -10.39
N ALA A 211 -21.90 -17.87 -11.48
CA ALA A 211 -22.47 -17.69 -12.81
C ALA A 211 -23.80 -18.44 -12.97
N ILE A 212 -24.82 -17.76 -13.50
CA ILE A 212 -26.07 -18.37 -14.00
C ILE A 212 -25.91 -18.72 -15.50
N ASP A 213 -25.29 -17.81 -16.22
CA ASP A 213 -24.92 -17.90 -17.64
C ASP A 213 -23.74 -16.97 -17.93
N PRO A 214 -23.21 -16.86 -19.16
CA PRO A 214 -22.06 -16.00 -19.45
C PRO A 214 -22.25 -14.51 -19.14
N VAL A 215 -23.48 -14.06 -18.85
CA VAL A 215 -23.80 -12.63 -18.66
C VAL A 215 -24.26 -12.33 -17.24
N ARG A 216 -24.91 -13.28 -16.56
CA ARG A 216 -25.54 -13.06 -15.24
C ARG A 216 -24.95 -13.96 -14.18
N TYR A 217 -24.90 -13.43 -12.97
CA TYR A 217 -24.38 -14.13 -11.79
C TYR A 217 -25.15 -13.75 -10.53
N ILE A 218 -25.07 -14.60 -9.53
CA ILE A 218 -25.48 -14.34 -8.15
C ILE A 218 -24.25 -13.87 -7.37
N THR A 219 -24.41 -12.90 -6.52
CA THR A 219 -23.29 -12.35 -5.70
C THR A 219 -23.80 -11.73 -4.41
N ASN A 220 -22.93 -11.58 -3.43
CA ASN A 220 -23.17 -10.87 -2.19
C ASN A 220 -22.83 -9.39 -2.31
N HIS A 221 -23.50 -8.54 -1.53
CA HIS A 221 -23.13 -7.15 -1.38
C HIS A 221 -21.84 -7.03 -0.53
N SER A 222 -20.69 -6.93 -1.19
CA SER A 222 -19.40 -6.69 -0.51
C SER A 222 -18.51 -5.81 -1.35
N THR A 223 -17.92 -4.81 -0.73
CA THR A 223 -16.95 -3.93 -1.37
C THR A 223 -15.50 -4.43 -1.24
N GLY A 224 -15.24 -5.42 -0.38
CA GLY A 224 -13.91 -5.92 -0.08
C GLY A 224 -13.07 -5.02 0.84
N LYS A 225 -13.54 -3.81 1.19
CA LYS A 225 -12.78 -2.81 1.96
C LYS A 225 -12.16 -3.37 3.24
N MET A 226 -12.90 -4.17 4.01
CA MET A 226 -12.41 -4.74 5.27
C MET A 226 -11.21 -5.68 5.05
N GLY A 227 -11.32 -6.65 4.14
CA GLY A 227 -10.21 -7.58 3.86
C GLY A 227 -8.97 -6.86 3.30
N TYR A 228 -9.16 -5.85 2.44
CA TYR A 228 -8.06 -5.02 1.95
C TYR A 228 -7.41 -4.18 3.05
N ALA A 229 -8.19 -3.66 4.02
CA ALA A 229 -7.66 -2.93 5.17
C ALA A 229 -6.85 -3.85 6.10
N ILE A 230 -7.34 -5.07 6.36
CA ILE A 230 -6.65 -6.09 7.13
C ILE A 230 -5.32 -6.49 6.45
N ALA A 231 -5.36 -6.77 5.15
CA ALA A 231 -4.16 -7.11 4.38
C ALA A 231 -3.11 -5.98 4.42
N ARG A 232 -3.55 -4.72 4.27
CA ARG A 232 -2.69 -3.54 4.40
C ARG A 232 -2.08 -3.42 5.78
N ALA A 233 -2.88 -3.60 6.84
CA ALA A 233 -2.41 -3.53 8.22
C ALA A 233 -1.37 -4.62 8.53
N ALA A 234 -1.60 -5.86 8.09
CA ALA A 234 -0.65 -6.95 8.25
C ALA A 234 0.66 -6.69 7.50
N ALA A 235 0.58 -6.21 6.25
CA ALA A 235 1.76 -5.86 5.46
C ALA A 235 2.56 -4.71 6.10
N ARG A 236 1.89 -3.65 6.60
CA ARG A 236 2.57 -2.55 7.32
C ARG A 236 3.29 -3.02 8.58
N ARG A 237 2.81 -4.06 9.25
CA ARG A 237 3.46 -4.72 10.39
C ARG A 237 4.55 -5.72 9.98
N GLY A 238 4.87 -5.83 8.69
CA GLY A 238 6.00 -6.63 8.18
C GLY A 238 5.66 -8.07 7.78
N ALA A 239 4.38 -8.47 7.77
CA ALA A 239 3.98 -9.79 7.32
C ALA A 239 4.14 -9.96 5.80
N GLU A 240 4.43 -11.19 5.37
CA GLU A 240 4.24 -11.63 3.99
C GLU A 240 2.75 -11.92 3.77
N VAL A 241 2.08 -11.10 2.96
CA VAL A 241 0.61 -11.15 2.85
C VAL A 241 0.19 -11.66 1.47
N ILE A 242 -0.68 -12.68 1.48
CA ILE A 242 -1.45 -13.13 0.31
C ILE A 242 -2.90 -12.66 0.51
N LEU A 243 -3.42 -11.92 -0.47
CA LEU A 243 -4.82 -11.48 -0.51
C LEU A 243 -5.55 -12.21 -1.64
N VAL A 244 -6.41 -13.16 -1.28
CA VAL A 244 -7.32 -13.84 -2.23
C VAL A 244 -8.60 -13.01 -2.31
N SER A 245 -8.85 -12.40 -3.46
CA SER A 245 -9.95 -11.45 -3.60
C SER A 245 -10.89 -11.80 -4.73
N GLY A 246 -12.18 -11.84 -4.41
CA GLY A 246 -13.24 -11.74 -5.40
C GLY A 246 -13.23 -10.38 -6.10
N PRO A 247 -14.07 -10.17 -7.13
CA PRO A 247 -14.06 -8.96 -7.95
C PRO A 247 -14.46 -7.72 -7.17
N VAL A 248 -13.55 -6.76 -7.07
CA VAL A 248 -13.74 -5.44 -6.43
C VAL A 248 -12.96 -4.36 -7.18
N ASP A 249 -13.35 -3.09 -7.03
CA ASP A 249 -12.69 -1.93 -7.65
C ASP A 249 -11.57 -1.34 -6.77
N LEU A 250 -10.94 -2.18 -5.94
CA LEU A 250 -9.85 -1.76 -5.05
C LEU A 250 -8.49 -2.13 -5.63
N LYS A 251 -7.52 -1.22 -5.51
CA LYS A 251 -6.13 -1.51 -5.84
C LYS A 251 -5.51 -2.38 -4.74
N ALA A 252 -4.68 -3.34 -5.16
CA ALA A 252 -3.91 -4.15 -4.20
C ALA A 252 -3.08 -3.24 -3.27
N PRO A 253 -3.08 -3.48 -1.95
CA PRO A 253 -2.23 -2.75 -1.04
C PRO A 253 -0.74 -3.01 -1.34
N LEU A 254 0.10 -2.03 -1.01
CA LEU A 254 1.54 -2.14 -1.20
C LEU A 254 2.11 -3.34 -0.43
N GLY A 255 3.00 -4.11 -1.07
CA GLY A 255 3.64 -5.28 -0.45
C GLY A 255 2.72 -6.50 -0.28
N VAL A 256 1.51 -6.48 -0.83
CA VAL A 256 0.54 -7.58 -0.77
C VAL A 256 0.49 -8.32 -2.10
N ARG A 257 0.63 -9.64 -2.06
CA ARG A 257 0.43 -10.51 -3.21
C ARG A 257 -1.07 -10.74 -3.44
N LEU A 258 -1.63 -10.13 -4.48
CA LEU A 258 -3.03 -10.33 -4.86
C LEU A 258 -3.19 -11.61 -5.69
N VAL A 259 -4.18 -12.43 -5.31
CA VAL A 259 -4.64 -13.60 -6.06
C VAL A 259 -6.12 -13.35 -6.41
N PRO A 260 -6.43 -12.90 -7.64
CA PRO A 260 -7.82 -12.66 -8.04
C PRO A 260 -8.54 -13.98 -8.29
N VAL A 261 -9.80 -14.05 -7.83
CA VAL A 261 -10.71 -15.18 -8.01
C VAL A 261 -12.09 -14.66 -8.42
N ILE A 262 -12.94 -15.52 -8.95
CA ILE A 262 -14.29 -15.14 -9.37
C ILE A 262 -15.34 -15.86 -8.55
N SER A 263 -15.30 -17.20 -8.50
CA SER A 263 -16.30 -18.04 -7.84
C SER A 263 -15.88 -18.48 -6.44
N ALA A 264 -16.82 -19.02 -5.68
CA ALA A 264 -16.55 -19.68 -4.40
C ALA A 264 -15.58 -20.86 -4.57
N LYS A 265 -15.68 -21.59 -5.68
CA LYS A 265 -14.77 -22.70 -5.99
C LYS A 265 -13.35 -22.19 -6.24
N ASP A 266 -13.16 -21.13 -7.03
CA ASP A 266 -11.84 -20.54 -7.25
C ASP A 266 -11.23 -20.08 -5.94
N MET A 267 -12.04 -19.47 -5.07
CA MET A 267 -11.56 -19.00 -3.76
C MET A 267 -11.18 -20.18 -2.85
N PHE A 268 -11.96 -21.24 -2.84
CA PHE A 268 -11.67 -22.48 -2.12
C PHE A 268 -10.32 -23.05 -2.57
N ASP A 269 -10.13 -23.25 -3.87
CA ASP A 269 -8.91 -23.83 -4.44
C ASP A 269 -7.68 -22.93 -4.18
N ALA A 270 -7.83 -21.61 -4.35
CA ALA A 270 -6.74 -20.66 -4.07
C ALA A 270 -6.33 -20.66 -2.59
N VAL A 271 -7.29 -20.67 -1.66
CA VAL A 271 -7.03 -20.66 -0.23
C VAL A 271 -6.41 -21.99 0.21
N THR A 272 -6.98 -23.12 -0.17
CA THR A 272 -6.51 -24.44 0.26
C THR A 272 -5.12 -24.77 -0.25
N SER A 273 -4.78 -24.32 -1.46
CA SER A 273 -3.45 -24.54 -2.07
C SER A 273 -2.28 -23.95 -1.29
N VAL A 274 -2.51 -22.87 -0.50
CA VAL A 274 -1.44 -22.16 0.22
C VAL A 274 -1.63 -22.16 1.73
N SER A 275 -2.76 -22.66 2.24
CA SER A 275 -3.15 -22.56 3.66
C SER A 275 -2.14 -23.19 4.62
N ALA A 276 -1.53 -24.31 4.24
CA ALA A 276 -0.59 -25.03 5.08
C ALA A 276 0.68 -24.23 5.43
N GLU A 277 1.05 -23.26 4.60
CA GLU A 277 2.24 -22.44 4.81
C GLU A 277 1.98 -21.17 5.64
N GLN A 278 0.71 -20.83 5.91
CA GLN A 278 0.36 -19.57 6.56
C GLN A 278 0.43 -19.69 8.09
N ASP A 279 0.91 -18.62 8.76
CA ASP A 279 0.85 -18.50 10.21
C ASP A 279 -0.53 -18.03 10.68
N ALA A 280 -1.19 -17.18 9.88
CA ALA A 280 -2.54 -16.72 10.14
C ALA A 280 -3.38 -16.70 8.87
N ILE A 281 -4.65 -17.09 9.00
CA ILE A 281 -5.65 -17.04 7.92
C ILE A 281 -6.84 -16.23 8.40
N ILE A 282 -7.18 -15.17 7.65
CA ILE A 282 -8.27 -14.26 8.01
C ILE A 282 -9.30 -14.28 6.88
N LYS A 283 -10.45 -14.89 7.14
CA LYS A 283 -11.53 -15.05 6.19
C LYS A 283 -12.51 -13.88 6.31
N ALA A 284 -12.33 -12.85 5.46
CA ALA A 284 -13.17 -11.64 5.43
C ALA A 284 -13.95 -11.48 4.11
N ALA A 285 -13.87 -12.46 3.20
CA ALA A 285 -14.65 -12.48 1.96
C ALA A 285 -16.11 -12.82 2.21
N ALA A 286 -17.00 -12.24 1.42
CA ALA A 286 -18.42 -12.62 1.35
C ALA A 286 -18.61 -13.70 0.29
N VAL A 287 -18.27 -14.94 0.66
CA VAL A 287 -18.40 -16.11 -0.20
C VAL A 287 -19.88 -16.52 -0.29
N ALA A 288 -20.34 -16.88 -1.48
CA ALA A 288 -21.68 -17.39 -1.67
C ALA A 288 -21.80 -18.80 -1.07
N ASP A 289 -22.85 -19.06 -0.28
CA ASP A 289 -23.16 -20.38 0.30
C ASP A 289 -23.80 -21.32 -0.72
N TYR A 290 -24.34 -20.76 -1.80
CA TYR A 290 -25.02 -21.48 -2.85
C TYR A 290 -24.59 -20.99 -4.23
N ARG A 291 -24.55 -21.91 -5.20
CA ARG A 291 -24.29 -21.62 -6.61
C ARG A 291 -25.35 -22.31 -7.49
N PRO A 292 -25.59 -21.84 -8.73
CA PRO A 292 -26.41 -22.56 -9.67
C PRO A 292 -25.85 -23.97 -9.92
N ALA A 293 -26.75 -25.00 -9.79
CA ALA A 293 -26.39 -26.39 -10.06
C ALA A 293 -26.00 -26.63 -11.52
N VAL A 294 -26.59 -25.84 -12.43
CA VAL A 294 -26.29 -25.87 -13.87
C VAL A 294 -26.04 -24.44 -14.36
N VAL A 295 -24.90 -24.23 -14.99
CA VAL A 295 -24.56 -22.95 -15.64
C VAL A 295 -24.91 -23.05 -17.13
N GLY A 296 -25.75 -22.13 -17.62
CA GLY A 296 -26.10 -22.04 -19.02
C GLY A 296 -24.89 -21.72 -19.91
N ALA A 297 -24.69 -22.50 -20.97
CA ALA A 297 -23.61 -22.22 -21.95
C ALA A 297 -23.85 -20.92 -22.74
N GLU A 298 -25.11 -20.52 -22.89
CA GLU A 298 -25.52 -19.29 -23.57
C GLU A 298 -26.42 -18.44 -22.68
N LYS A 299 -26.53 -17.14 -22.99
CA LYS A 299 -27.42 -16.22 -22.29
C LYS A 299 -28.88 -16.76 -22.37
N THR A 300 -29.46 -17.05 -21.23
CA THR A 300 -30.88 -17.50 -21.13
C THR A 300 -31.80 -16.41 -21.65
N LYS A 301 -32.55 -16.69 -22.71
CA LYS A 301 -33.50 -15.74 -23.28
C LYS A 301 -34.75 -15.64 -22.40
N LYS A 302 -35.41 -14.49 -22.44
CA LYS A 302 -36.68 -14.26 -21.76
C LYS A 302 -37.74 -15.20 -22.38
N SER A 303 -38.49 -15.91 -21.53
CA SER A 303 -39.65 -16.73 -21.88
C SER A 303 -40.89 -16.17 -21.22
N ASP A 304 -42.06 -16.66 -21.60
CA ASP A 304 -43.38 -16.19 -21.10
C ASP A 304 -43.68 -16.65 -19.66
N GLY A 305 -42.78 -17.33 -18.98
CA GLY A 305 -42.95 -17.86 -17.62
C GLY A 305 -41.91 -17.34 -16.64
N ASN A 306 -42.07 -17.72 -15.38
CA ASN A 306 -41.07 -17.47 -14.33
C ASN A 306 -39.82 -18.32 -14.59
N MET A 307 -38.67 -17.79 -14.23
CA MET A 307 -37.39 -18.50 -14.27
C MET A 307 -37.10 -19.06 -12.88
N ASN A 308 -36.89 -20.36 -12.78
CA ASN A 308 -36.38 -21.01 -11.57
C ASN A 308 -34.92 -21.38 -11.76
N ILE A 309 -34.13 -21.16 -10.73
CA ILE A 309 -32.72 -21.53 -10.69
C ILE A 309 -32.56 -22.53 -9.55
N GLU A 310 -32.17 -23.74 -9.88
CA GLU A 310 -31.80 -24.75 -8.90
C GLU A 310 -30.42 -24.40 -8.34
N LEU A 311 -30.28 -24.36 -7.00
CA LEU A 311 -29.05 -24.00 -6.30
C LEU A 311 -28.52 -25.22 -5.55
N GLU A 312 -27.21 -25.40 -5.60
CA GLU A 312 -26.46 -26.35 -4.78
C GLU A 312 -25.51 -25.64 -3.82
N ARG A 313 -25.15 -26.30 -2.73
CA ARG A 313 -24.20 -25.74 -1.74
C ARG A 313 -22.79 -25.64 -2.30
N THR A 314 -22.12 -24.58 -1.92
CA THR A 314 -20.67 -24.41 -2.15
C THR A 314 -19.86 -25.09 -1.05
N ASP A 315 -18.56 -25.27 -1.29
CA ASP A 315 -17.63 -25.80 -0.30
C ASP A 315 -17.44 -24.81 0.85
N ASP A 316 -17.53 -25.29 2.09
CA ASP A 316 -17.25 -24.46 3.27
C ASP A 316 -15.74 -24.34 3.52
N ILE A 317 -15.20 -23.21 3.10
CA ILE A 317 -13.76 -22.90 3.26
C ILE A 317 -13.36 -22.90 4.74
N LEU A 318 -14.20 -22.35 5.63
CA LEU A 318 -13.87 -22.22 7.04
C LEU A 318 -13.86 -23.58 7.75
N ALA A 319 -14.84 -24.41 7.46
CA ALA A 319 -14.92 -25.79 7.97
C ALA A 319 -13.71 -26.61 7.49
N TRP A 320 -13.36 -26.49 6.20
CA TRP A 320 -12.20 -27.18 5.66
C TRP A 320 -10.90 -26.72 6.34
N LEU A 321 -10.67 -25.43 6.49
CA LEU A 321 -9.51 -24.85 7.17
C LEU A 321 -9.43 -25.31 8.62
N GLY A 322 -10.56 -25.37 9.33
CA GLY A 322 -10.64 -25.88 10.70
C GLY A 322 -10.17 -27.33 10.83
N ALA A 323 -10.59 -28.21 9.88
CA ALA A 323 -10.23 -29.61 9.84
C ALA A 323 -8.76 -29.87 9.44
N HIS A 324 -8.15 -28.96 8.68
CA HIS A 324 -6.78 -29.12 8.15
C HIS A 324 -5.76 -28.13 8.78
N ARG A 325 -6.13 -27.50 9.86
CA ARG A 325 -5.30 -26.51 10.55
C ARG A 325 -4.08 -27.16 11.21
N ARG A 326 -2.90 -26.56 10.99
CA ARG A 326 -1.71 -26.98 11.72
C ARG A 326 -1.66 -26.39 13.13
N GLU A 327 -0.91 -27.03 14.04
CA GLU A 327 -0.69 -26.51 15.38
C GLU A 327 -0.04 -25.12 15.35
N GLY A 328 -0.53 -24.19 16.18
CA GLY A 328 -0.06 -22.81 16.25
C GLY A 328 -0.62 -21.87 15.19
N GLN A 329 -1.25 -22.38 14.14
CA GLN A 329 -1.86 -21.55 13.10
C GLN A 329 -3.10 -20.82 13.64
N VAL A 330 -3.19 -19.51 13.38
CA VAL A 330 -4.34 -18.69 13.76
C VAL A 330 -5.37 -18.69 12.63
N LEU A 331 -6.62 -18.98 12.95
CA LEU A 331 -7.74 -18.90 12.02
C LEU A 331 -8.75 -17.89 12.53
N CYS A 332 -9.11 -16.90 11.70
CA CYS A 332 -10.12 -15.89 12.00
C CYS A 332 -11.20 -15.88 10.93
N GLY A 333 -12.46 -15.99 11.35
CA GLY A 333 -13.64 -15.88 10.48
C GLY A 333 -14.50 -14.70 10.88
N PHE A 334 -15.03 -13.98 9.87
CA PHE A 334 -16.07 -12.96 10.02
C PHE A 334 -17.38 -13.50 9.49
N SER A 335 -18.45 -13.31 10.25
CA SER A 335 -19.81 -13.56 9.80
C SER A 335 -20.66 -12.31 9.98
N MET A 336 -21.65 -12.14 9.11
CA MET A 336 -22.63 -11.06 9.16
C MET A 336 -24.01 -11.68 9.38
N GLU A 337 -24.67 -11.27 10.47
CA GLU A 337 -25.97 -11.80 10.86
C GLU A 337 -27.02 -10.67 10.91
N THR A 338 -28.27 -11.00 10.59
CA THR A 338 -29.37 -10.02 10.62
C THR A 338 -30.05 -9.87 11.96
N GLN A 339 -29.83 -10.78 12.89
CA GLN A 339 -30.60 -10.87 14.15
C GLN A 339 -29.78 -10.92 15.43
N SER A 340 -28.46 -10.92 15.38
CA SER A 340 -27.62 -11.14 16.57
C SER A 340 -26.75 -9.93 16.93
N ARG A 341 -26.44 -9.82 18.24
CA ARG A 341 -25.44 -8.88 18.74
C ARG A 341 -24.03 -9.28 18.26
N VAL A 342 -23.09 -8.33 18.25
CA VAL A 342 -21.69 -8.64 18.04
C VAL A 342 -21.23 -9.74 18.98
N LEU A 343 -20.83 -10.88 18.45
CA LEU A 343 -20.27 -12.00 19.17
C LEU A 343 -18.81 -12.18 18.78
N ILE A 344 -17.91 -12.19 19.77
CA ILE A 344 -16.51 -12.52 19.58
C ILE A 344 -16.27 -13.80 20.38
N ALA A 345 -16.06 -14.91 19.67
CA ALA A 345 -15.68 -16.18 20.27
C ALA A 345 -14.21 -16.48 19.97
N ARG A 346 -13.45 -16.84 21.00
CA ARG A 346 -12.04 -17.24 20.86
C ARG A 346 -11.83 -18.59 21.55
N GLU A 347 -11.52 -19.60 20.75
CA GLU A 347 -11.14 -20.92 21.24
C GLU A 347 -9.93 -21.45 20.45
N ASN A 348 -8.94 -21.98 21.16
CA ASN A 348 -7.81 -22.72 20.55
C ASN A 348 -7.20 -22.09 19.29
N ASN A 349 -6.87 -20.77 19.31
CA ASN A 349 -6.42 -19.99 18.16
C ASN A 349 -7.44 -19.80 17.01
N PHE A 350 -8.72 -20.06 17.28
CA PHE A 350 -9.82 -19.70 16.40
C PHE A 350 -10.50 -18.44 16.92
N LEU A 351 -10.71 -17.44 16.07
CA LEU A 351 -11.43 -16.21 16.37
C LEU A 351 -12.61 -16.10 15.41
N SER A 352 -13.82 -16.08 15.94
CA SER A 352 -15.05 -15.76 15.19
C SER A 352 -15.52 -14.37 15.59
N ILE A 353 -15.79 -13.52 14.59
CA ILE A 353 -16.36 -12.19 14.78
C ILE A 353 -17.65 -12.11 14.00
N THR A 354 -18.78 -12.02 14.71
CA THR A 354 -20.11 -11.86 14.12
C THR A 354 -20.58 -10.42 14.28
N THR A 355 -21.00 -9.78 13.21
CA THR A 355 -21.49 -8.40 13.23
C THR A 355 -22.94 -8.33 12.73
N PRO A 356 -23.86 -7.60 13.40
CA PRO A 356 -25.21 -7.40 12.88
C PRO A 356 -25.21 -6.45 11.67
N LEU A 357 -26.11 -6.73 10.73
CA LEU A 357 -26.24 -5.96 9.49
C LEU A 357 -26.64 -4.49 9.72
N ASN A 358 -27.39 -4.22 10.82
CA ASN A 358 -27.98 -2.91 11.12
C ASN A 358 -27.10 -1.95 11.91
N ASP A 359 -26.05 -2.45 12.57
CA ASP A 359 -25.07 -1.59 13.23
C ASP A 359 -24.01 -1.21 12.18
N GLY A 360 -24.42 -0.39 11.20
CA GLY A 360 -23.53 0.04 10.14
C GLY A 360 -22.11 0.24 10.68
N PHE A 361 -21.20 -0.68 10.34
CA PHE A 361 -19.78 -0.37 10.39
C PHE A 361 -19.58 0.73 9.33
N ALA A 362 -19.95 1.94 9.71
CA ALA A 362 -19.41 3.12 9.11
C ALA A 362 -17.92 3.09 9.46
N PHE A 363 -17.11 2.41 8.66
CA PHE A 363 -15.77 2.87 8.47
C PHE A 363 -15.93 4.28 7.95
N ASN A 364 -15.72 5.25 8.81
CA ASN A 364 -15.73 6.64 8.40
C ASN A 364 -14.78 6.74 7.21
N GLU A 365 -15.39 6.94 6.05
CA GLU A 365 -14.73 7.42 4.87
C GLU A 365 -14.36 8.87 5.20
N GLU A 366 -13.10 9.10 5.51
CA GLU A 366 -12.49 10.40 5.24
C GLU A 366 -11.13 10.18 4.61
N PRO A 367 -10.81 11.04 3.61
CA PRO A 367 -9.77 10.84 2.59
C PRO A 367 -8.35 10.84 3.13
#